data_991f874e26170eec2d22b3fafc8c9558
#
_entry.id   991f874e26170eec2d22b3fafc8c9558
#
_cell.length_a   1.000
_cell.length_b   1.000
_cell.length_c   1.000
_cell.angle_alpha   90.00
_cell.angle_beta   90.00
_cell.angle_gamma   90.00
#
_symmetry.space_group_name_H-M   'P 1'
#
loop_
_entity.id
_entity.type
_entity.pdbx_description
1 polymer ?
#
loop_
_entity_poly.entity_id
_entity_poly.type
_entity_poly.pdbx_seq_one_letter_code
_entity_poly.pdbx_strand_id
1 'polypeptide(L)'
;MNYVPLYIKTHNSLLSSLINEDDLINYAKKNNFTSLTITDNNMYGVLDFYYLCKKNDIKPIIGLELQIEDKKIVLYCKDYIGYQNLIYLSTKMSENSINLDLIKEKCANLICIVPFESNEMYSKLENIYTDIFQGYSSSEERKKLEGNNLIYINEVLYFDKNDFNYLKYLESIKTGNVVNSFEFDKKRNYMPDFDYIQNEFREDLKNNKYIYDNCNLELKLNQQLLPVYECPNSLDSYTYLKKICVEGLRKVFGDKVNVIYKDRLKYELEVINKMGFCNYFLVVWDYVKYAKENNILVGPGRGSAAGSLVSYLLNITTVDPIKYNLLFERFLNPERVTMPDIDIDFEYTRREEVVSYCIQKYGLKKVAPIITFGTFGAKQAIRDVGRAMNISLKSIDYLCGLIDSRLTLKENYNNNKRIQEYLNINQNFKHLFKIASKLEGLKRHTSIHAAGIVMSCVDLDQVIPLDRGHNDFYTTGYSMEYLEQLGLLKMDFLALRNLTLIKEVLKELPGFDFDNIPNNDFKAINIFASANTSGIFQFESDGMRRFLKDLKLNSPIIGISAIFIKQQLNIG
;
A
#
# COMPACT_ATOMS: atom_id res chain seq x y z
N MET A 1 -34.29 0.74 17.07
CA MET A 1 -32.84 0.76 16.92
C MET A 1 -32.48 -0.28 15.88
N ASN A 2 -31.75 0.09 14.86
CA ASN A 2 -31.42 -0.86 13.79
C ASN A 2 -30.31 -1.78 14.28
N TYR A 3 -30.42 -3.07 13.97
CA TYR A 3 -29.40 -4.06 14.17
C TYR A 3 -28.13 -3.68 13.38
N VAL A 4 -26.96 -3.92 13.97
CA VAL A 4 -25.67 -3.74 13.30
C VAL A 4 -25.11 -5.13 12.96
N PRO A 5 -24.86 -5.45 11.68
CA PRO A 5 -24.20 -6.68 11.33
C PRO A 5 -22.74 -6.62 11.81
N LEU A 6 -22.38 -7.55 12.71
CA LEU A 6 -21.12 -7.49 13.45
C LEU A 6 -20.00 -8.30 12.84
N TYR A 7 -20.24 -9.26 11.96
CA TYR A 7 -19.20 -10.15 11.44
C TYR A 7 -19.19 -10.14 9.91
N ILE A 8 -18.63 -9.06 9.34
CA ILE A 8 -18.54 -8.87 7.88
C ILE A 8 -17.09 -8.97 7.44
N LYS A 9 -16.82 -9.87 6.51
CA LYS A 9 -15.56 -9.94 5.79
C LYS A 9 -15.65 -9.26 4.44
N THR A 10 -14.63 -8.53 4.09
CA THR A 10 -14.48 -7.91 2.76
C THR A 10 -13.51 -8.68 1.88
N HIS A 11 -13.31 -8.23 0.66
CA HIS A 11 -12.31 -8.79 -0.25
C HIS A 11 -10.86 -8.63 0.27
N ASN A 12 -10.66 -7.91 1.39
CA ASN A 12 -9.37 -7.84 2.07
C ASN A 12 -9.02 -9.16 2.81
N SER A 13 -10.03 -9.95 3.19
CA SER A 13 -9.86 -11.38 3.50
C SER A 13 -9.66 -12.14 2.19
N LEU A 14 -8.47 -12.02 1.61
CA LEU A 14 -8.14 -12.41 0.25
C LEU A 14 -8.75 -13.75 -0.16
N LEU A 15 -9.44 -13.76 -1.30
CA LEU A 15 -10.09 -14.96 -1.87
C LEU A 15 -11.11 -15.61 -0.93
N SER A 16 -11.72 -14.86 -0.01
CA SER A 16 -12.66 -15.40 0.98
C SER A 16 -14.01 -14.68 1.03
N SER A 17 -14.14 -13.49 0.44
CA SER A 17 -15.38 -12.72 0.40
C SER A 17 -15.60 -12.05 -0.96
N LEU A 18 -16.87 -11.86 -1.34
CA LEU A 18 -17.30 -11.16 -2.55
C LEU A 18 -17.64 -9.68 -2.30
N ILE A 19 -17.47 -9.20 -1.07
CA ILE A 19 -17.85 -7.85 -0.64
C ILE A 19 -16.64 -6.93 -0.77
N ASN A 20 -16.78 -5.83 -1.51
CA ASN A 20 -15.86 -4.70 -1.43
C ASN A 20 -16.49 -3.56 -0.62
N GLU A 21 -15.70 -2.57 -0.25
CA GLU A 21 -16.12 -1.47 0.64
C GLU A 21 -17.20 -0.61 -0.01
N ASP A 22 -17.10 -0.32 -1.31
CA ASP A 22 -18.11 0.49 -2.03
C ASP A 22 -19.47 -0.21 -2.07
N ASP A 23 -19.49 -1.52 -2.36
CA ASP A 23 -20.72 -2.31 -2.34
C ASP A 23 -21.32 -2.37 -0.93
N LEU A 24 -20.48 -2.45 0.11
CA LEU A 24 -20.91 -2.45 1.50
C LEU A 24 -21.57 -1.12 1.89
N ILE A 25 -20.97 0.01 1.51
CA ILE A 25 -21.56 1.35 1.71
C ILE A 25 -22.88 1.50 0.95
N ASN A 26 -22.92 1.05 -0.31
CA ASN A 26 -24.14 1.11 -1.12
C ASN A 26 -25.26 0.26 -0.52
N TYR A 27 -24.92 -0.92 0.01
CA TYR A 27 -25.87 -1.77 0.73
C TYR A 27 -26.40 -1.09 1.99
N ALA A 28 -25.52 -0.45 2.77
CA ALA A 28 -25.90 0.29 3.97
C ALA A 28 -26.86 1.44 3.67
N LYS A 29 -26.58 2.23 2.65
CA LYS A 29 -27.47 3.33 2.21
C LYS A 29 -28.84 2.83 1.79
N LYS A 30 -28.88 1.75 1.01
CA LYS A 30 -30.14 1.14 0.55
C LYS A 30 -31.02 0.67 1.71
N ASN A 31 -30.39 0.19 2.79
CA ASN A 31 -31.08 -0.39 3.95
C ASN A 31 -31.09 0.57 5.17
N ASN A 32 -30.71 1.85 5.00
CA ASN A 32 -30.69 2.88 6.03
C ASN A 32 -29.88 2.51 7.28
N PHE A 33 -28.71 1.88 7.10
CA PHE A 33 -27.80 1.62 8.21
C PHE A 33 -27.05 2.89 8.61
N THR A 34 -27.00 3.13 9.92
CA THR A 34 -26.24 4.23 10.53
C THR A 34 -24.84 3.81 10.96
N SER A 35 -24.55 2.52 10.92
CA SER A 35 -23.22 1.96 11.24
C SER A 35 -22.96 0.68 10.47
N LEU A 36 -21.70 0.39 10.27
CA LEU A 36 -21.20 -0.82 9.65
C LEU A 36 -19.98 -1.34 10.39
N THR A 37 -19.71 -2.64 10.24
CA THR A 37 -18.48 -3.26 10.74
C THR A 37 -17.68 -3.86 9.62
N ILE A 38 -16.36 -3.98 9.82
CA ILE A 38 -15.52 -4.95 9.12
C ILE A 38 -14.75 -5.78 10.14
N THR A 39 -14.57 -7.06 9.83
CA THR A 39 -13.91 -8.03 10.69
C THR A 39 -13.11 -9.02 9.85
N ASP A 40 -12.32 -8.48 8.94
CA ASP A 40 -11.40 -9.28 8.14
C ASP A 40 -10.39 -10.02 9.03
N ASN A 41 -9.73 -11.04 8.50
CA ASN A 41 -8.62 -11.74 9.16
C ASN A 41 -7.28 -11.00 9.03
N ASN A 42 -7.32 -9.72 8.75
CA ASN A 42 -6.22 -8.78 8.65
C ASN A 42 -6.78 -7.35 8.74
N MET A 43 -5.89 -6.35 8.73
CA MET A 43 -6.29 -4.96 8.86
C MET A 43 -6.20 -4.18 7.52
N TYR A 44 -6.00 -4.84 6.37
CA TYR A 44 -5.67 -4.18 5.10
C TYR A 44 -6.70 -3.14 4.62
N GLY A 45 -7.99 -3.41 4.78
CA GLY A 45 -9.09 -2.56 4.31
C GLY A 45 -9.58 -1.54 5.33
N VAL A 46 -8.99 -1.47 6.51
CA VAL A 46 -9.54 -0.67 7.63
C VAL A 46 -9.59 0.81 7.30
N LEU A 47 -8.56 1.38 6.68
CA LEU A 47 -8.53 2.80 6.36
C LEU A 47 -9.48 3.16 5.22
N ASP A 48 -9.52 2.34 4.15
CA ASP A 48 -10.50 2.48 3.06
C ASP A 48 -11.93 2.53 3.63
N PHE A 49 -12.25 1.54 4.44
CA PHE A 49 -13.56 1.42 5.08
C PHE A 49 -13.86 2.61 6.01
N TYR A 50 -12.90 2.99 6.87
CA TYR A 50 -13.07 4.09 7.80
C TYR A 50 -13.40 5.41 7.10
N TYR A 51 -12.61 5.77 6.06
CA TYR A 51 -12.84 7.00 5.31
C TYR A 51 -14.12 6.96 4.48
N LEU A 52 -14.44 5.83 3.87
CA LEU A 52 -15.70 5.66 3.14
C LEU A 52 -16.91 5.79 4.07
N CYS A 53 -16.88 5.20 5.26
CA CYS A 53 -17.94 5.37 6.27
C CYS A 53 -18.08 6.83 6.69
N LYS A 54 -16.99 7.49 7.09
CA LYS A 54 -17.01 8.91 7.49
C LYS A 54 -17.54 9.83 6.39
N LYS A 55 -17.14 9.62 5.14
CA LYS A 55 -17.61 10.37 3.97
C LYS A 55 -19.12 10.24 3.73
N ASN A 56 -19.73 9.14 4.20
CA ASN A 56 -21.13 8.81 3.97
C ASN A 56 -22.00 8.90 5.25
N ASP A 57 -21.49 9.54 6.31
CA ASP A 57 -22.17 9.70 7.61
C ASP A 57 -22.58 8.35 8.24
N ILE A 58 -21.79 7.30 8.00
CA ILE A 58 -21.96 5.98 8.59
C ILE A 58 -20.89 5.81 9.67
N LYS A 59 -21.28 5.32 10.84
CA LYS A 59 -20.35 5.04 11.93
C LYS A 59 -19.54 3.78 11.63
N PRO A 60 -18.19 3.85 11.49
CA PRO A 60 -17.35 2.68 11.32
C PRO A 60 -17.12 1.96 12.64
N ILE A 61 -17.27 0.66 12.67
CA ILE A 61 -16.86 -0.22 13.76
C ILE A 61 -15.79 -1.14 13.23
N ILE A 62 -14.59 -1.04 13.80
CA ILE A 62 -13.42 -1.78 13.34
C ILE A 62 -13.21 -3.00 14.24
N GLY A 63 -13.16 -4.15 13.60
CA GLY A 63 -12.83 -5.42 14.25
C GLY A 63 -11.78 -6.21 13.47
N LEU A 64 -11.38 -7.31 14.06
CA LEU A 64 -10.42 -8.27 13.54
C LEU A 64 -10.88 -9.68 13.89
N GLU A 65 -10.95 -10.57 12.90
CA GLU A 65 -11.02 -12.01 13.17
C GLU A 65 -9.61 -12.49 13.55
N LEU A 66 -9.46 -12.96 14.77
CA LEU A 66 -8.21 -13.50 15.29
C LEU A 66 -8.28 -15.01 15.36
N GLN A 67 -7.30 -15.69 14.80
CA GLN A 67 -7.15 -17.13 14.91
C GLN A 67 -6.21 -17.48 16.07
N ILE A 68 -6.68 -18.36 16.95
CA ILE A 68 -5.93 -18.91 18.08
C ILE A 68 -5.94 -20.43 17.90
N GLU A 69 -4.81 -21.01 17.58
CA GLU A 69 -4.72 -22.42 17.19
C GLU A 69 -5.68 -22.74 16.02
N ASP A 70 -6.67 -23.60 16.22
CA ASP A 70 -7.71 -23.96 15.25
C ASP A 70 -9.04 -23.20 15.45
N LYS A 71 -9.09 -22.30 16.42
CA LYS A 71 -10.29 -21.54 16.83
C LYS A 71 -10.22 -20.09 16.41
N LYS A 72 -11.40 -19.48 16.27
CA LYS A 72 -11.54 -18.07 15.88
C LYS A 72 -12.27 -17.29 16.94
N ILE A 73 -11.84 -16.06 17.16
CA ILE A 73 -12.56 -15.05 17.92
C ILE A 73 -12.66 -13.76 17.09
N VAL A 74 -13.63 -12.92 17.42
CA VAL A 74 -13.82 -11.62 16.76
C VAL A 74 -13.63 -10.52 17.79
N LEU A 75 -12.68 -9.64 17.51
CA LEU A 75 -12.32 -8.51 18.37
C LEU A 75 -12.78 -7.20 17.77
N TYR A 76 -13.25 -6.24 18.59
CA TYR A 76 -13.60 -4.88 18.16
C TYR A 76 -12.89 -3.86 19.03
N CYS A 77 -12.34 -2.82 18.39
CA CYS A 77 -11.74 -1.73 19.16
C CYS A 77 -12.81 -0.75 19.65
N LYS A 78 -12.69 -0.34 20.92
CA LYS A 78 -13.53 0.72 21.50
C LYS A 78 -13.06 2.10 21.08
N ASP A 79 -11.74 2.30 21.01
CA ASP A 79 -11.08 3.57 20.76
C ASP A 79 -9.72 3.37 20.06
N TYR A 80 -8.89 4.41 20.05
CA TYR A 80 -7.57 4.38 19.42
C TYR A 80 -6.60 3.40 20.09
N ILE A 81 -6.68 3.19 21.43
CA ILE A 81 -5.83 2.22 22.14
C ILE A 81 -6.21 0.80 21.70
N GLY A 82 -7.53 0.50 21.67
CA GLY A 82 -8.02 -0.77 21.13
C GLY A 82 -7.59 -0.98 19.67
N TYR A 83 -7.63 0.06 18.85
CA TYR A 83 -7.17 0.00 17.47
C TYR A 83 -5.67 -0.35 17.36
N GLN A 84 -4.82 0.27 18.19
CA GLN A 84 -3.40 -0.08 18.25
C GLN A 84 -3.17 -1.55 18.68
N ASN A 85 -3.98 -2.06 19.60
CA ASN A 85 -3.94 -3.46 20.01
C ASN A 85 -4.35 -4.40 18.87
N LEU A 86 -5.36 -4.05 18.05
CA LEU A 86 -5.73 -4.81 16.85
C LEU A 86 -4.61 -4.82 15.81
N ILE A 87 -3.95 -3.67 15.58
CA ILE A 87 -2.77 -3.56 14.70
C ILE A 87 -1.68 -4.53 15.15
N TYR A 88 -1.35 -4.51 16.43
CA TYR A 88 -0.31 -5.37 16.99
C TYR A 88 -0.67 -6.85 16.88
N LEU A 89 -1.91 -7.22 17.22
CA LEU A 89 -2.41 -8.60 17.11
C LEU A 89 -2.44 -9.07 15.65
N SER A 90 -2.84 -8.22 14.71
CA SER A 90 -2.78 -8.53 13.27
C SER A 90 -1.35 -8.80 12.80
N THR A 91 -0.38 -8.00 13.26
CA THR A 91 1.04 -8.22 12.97
C THR A 91 1.51 -9.56 13.53
N LYS A 92 1.15 -9.87 14.79
CA LYS A 92 1.50 -11.15 15.43
C LYS A 92 0.84 -12.37 14.79
N MET A 93 -0.35 -12.17 14.23
CA MET A 93 -1.01 -13.22 13.45
C MET A 93 -0.25 -13.52 12.15
N SER A 94 0.26 -12.52 11.47
CA SER A 94 1.13 -12.72 10.29
C SER A 94 2.45 -13.43 10.61
N GLU A 95 2.93 -13.30 11.85
CA GLU A 95 4.10 -14.02 12.37
C GLU A 95 3.78 -15.44 12.85
N ASN A 96 2.52 -15.88 12.84
CA ASN A 96 2.04 -17.13 13.46
C ASN A 96 2.42 -17.26 14.95
N SER A 97 2.42 -16.13 15.68
CA SER A 97 2.91 -16.05 17.06
C SER A 97 1.83 -15.73 18.09
N ILE A 98 0.55 -15.85 17.72
CA ILE A 98 -0.58 -15.62 18.63
C ILE A 98 -0.66 -16.72 19.69
N ASN A 99 -0.75 -16.29 20.95
CA ASN A 99 -1.00 -17.14 22.10
C ASN A 99 -1.81 -16.39 23.17
N LEU A 100 -2.29 -17.10 24.21
CA LEU A 100 -3.13 -16.51 25.25
C LEU A 100 -2.43 -15.43 26.08
N ASP A 101 -1.13 -15.55 26.33
CA ASP A 101 -0.39 -14.56 27.11
C ASP A 101 -0.31 -13.22 26.35
N LEU A 102 -0.07 -13.28 25.04
CA LEU A 102 -0.06 -12.10 24.18
C LEU A 102 -1.46 -11.44 24.13
N ILE A 103 -2.51 -12.24 24.01
CA ILE A 103 -3.89 -11.75 24.02
C ILE A 103 -4.20 -11.04 25.35
N LYS A 104 -3.76 -11.61 26.48
CA LYS A 104 -3.90 -11.00 27.79
C LYS A 104 -3.15 -9.67 27.91
N GLU A 105 -1.97 -9.56 27.32
CA GLU A 105 -1.20 -8.30 27.27
C GLU A 105 -1.90 -7.22 26.45
N LYS A 106 -2.60 -7.58 25.36
CA LYS A 106 -3.18 -6.68 24.37
C LYS A 106 -4.72 -6.63 24.38
N CYS A 107 -5.37 -7.03 25.48
CA CYS A 107 -6.83 -7.05 25.59
C CYS A 107 -7.46 -5.68 25.89
N ALA A 108 -6.68 -4.68 26.29
CA ALA A 108 -7.19 -3.39 26.72
C ALA A 108 -8.01 -2.69 25.62
N ASN A 109 -9.16 -2.13 25.98
CA ASN A 109 -10.08 -1.40 25.10
C ASN A 109 -10.55 -2.21 23.88
N LEU A 110 -10.65 -3.54 24.06
CA LEU A 110 -11.23 -4.47 23.10
C LEU A 110 -12.52 -5.09 23.65
N ILE A 111 -13.45 -5.38 22.73
CA ILE A 111 -14.61 -6.22 22.96
C ILE A 111 -14.36 -7.54 22.24
N CYS A 112 -14.62 -8.66 22.92
CA CYS A 112 -14.41 -10.01 22.35
C CYS A 112 -15.77 -10.69 22.12
N ILE A 113 -15.96 -11.25 20.92
CA ILE A 113 -17.03 -12.21 20.64
C ILE A 113 -16.38 -13.56 20.34
N VAL A 114 -16.83 -14.59 21.03
CA VAL A 114 -16.46 -15.98 20.78
C VAL A 114 -17.57 -16.65 19.97
N PRO A 115 -17.39 -16.92 18.66
CA PRO A 115 -18.38 -17.61 17.85
C PRO A 115 -18.74 -19.01 18.41
N PHE A 116 -19.93 -19.51 18.09
CA PHE A 116 -20.43 -20.79 18.62
C PHE A 116 -19.46 -21.95 18.38
N GLU A 117 -18.89 -22.03 17.19
CA GLU A 117 -17.89 -23.06 16.82
C GLU A 117 -16.59 -23.02 17.64
N SER A 118 -16.35 -21.90 18.31
CA SER A 118 -15.17 -21.69 19.17
C SER A 118 -15.55 -21.58 20.66
N ASN A 119 -16.78 -21.92 21.06
CA ASN A 119 -17.32 -21.63 22.39
C ASN A 119 -16.49 -22.21 23.55
N GLU A 120 -15.73 -23.26 23.32
CA GLU A 120 -14.79 -23.82 24.31
C GLU A 120 -13.69 -22.80 24.72
N MET A 121 -13.41 -21.80 23.89
CA MET A 121 -12.46 -20.73 24.23
C MET A 121 -13.05 -19.71 25.22
N TYR A 122 -14.38 -19.66 25.39
CA TYR A 122 -15.04 -18.66 26.22
C TYR A 122 -14.52 -18.70 27.68
N SER A 123 -14.44 -19.87 28.29
CA SER A 123 -13.95 -20.06 29.67
C SER A 123 -12.47 -19.67 29.86
N LYS A 124 -11.66 -19.75 28.80
CA LYS A 124 -10.26 -19.30 28.82
C LYS A 124 -10.14 -17.78 28.71
N LEU A 125 -11.09 -17.13 28.01
CA LEU A 125 -11.06 -15.72 27.66
C LEU A 125 -11.89 -14.82 28.60
N GLU A 126 -12.86 -15.38 29.34
CA GLU A 126 -13.74 -14.61 30.27
C GLU A 126 -12.96 -13.92 31.40
N ASN A 127 -11.80 -14.45 31.79
CA ASN A 127 -10.90 -13.83 32.76
C ASN A 127 -9.91 -12.83 32.13
N ILE A 128 -9.89 -12.71 30.80
CA ILE A 128 -9.01 -11.81 30.05
C ILE A 128 -9.77 -10.56 29.63
N TYR A 129 -10.96 -10.72 29.06
CA TYR A 129 -11.77 -9.63 28.56
C TYR A 129 -12.91 -9.27 29.53
N THR A 130 -13.04 -7.99 29.84
CA THR A 130 -14.18 -7.46 30.62
C THR A 130 -15.46 -7.50 29.79
N ASP A 131 -15.34 -7.22 28.49
CA ASP A 131 -16.46 -7.22 27.56
C ASP A 131 -16.33 -8.40 26.61
N ILE A 132 -16.91 -9.52 27.02
CA ILE A 132 -16.89 -10.76 26.25
C ILE A 132 -18.33 -11.29 26.06
N PHE A 133 -18.60 -11.77 24.84
CA PHE A 133 -19.89 -12.30 24.45
C PHE A 133 -19.75 -13.68 23.78
N GLN A 134 -20.75 -14.54 23.97
CA GLN A 134 -20.90 -15.80 23.24
C GLN A 134 -21.75 -15.55 21.99
N GLY A 135 -21.14 -15.76 20.83
CA GLY A 135 -21.78 -15.57 19.54
C GLY A 135 -22.55 -16.79 19.07
N TYR A 136 -23.69 -16.59 18.42
CA TYR A 136 -24.49 -17.64 17.78
C TYR A 136 -25.08 -17.12 16.47
N SER A 137 -25.36 -18.03 15.52
CA SER A 137 -25.91 -17.71 14.20
C SER A 137 -27.33 -18.29 13.96
N SER A 138 -27.84 -19.11 14.88
CA SER A 138 -29.14 -19.76 14.76
C SER A 138 -29.82 -19.94 16.11
N SER A 139 -31.15 -20.13 16.10
CA SER A 139 -31.94 -20.43 17.31
C SER A 139 -31.53 -21.77 17.93
N GLU A 140 -30.99 -22.72 17.15
CA GLU A 140 -30.48 -24.00 17.67
C GLU A 140 -29.18 -23.81 18.46
N GLU A 141 -28.28 -22.99 17.97
CA GLU A 141 -27.05 -22.64 18.67
C GLU A 141 -27.35 -21.83 19.95
N ARG A 142 -28.23 -20.82 19.85
CA ARG A 142 -28.64 -20.00 21.00
C ARG A 142 -29.17 -20.84 22.17
N LYS A 143 -29.97 -21.88 21.88
CA LYS A 143 -30.54 -22.77 22.91
C LYS A 143 -29.48 -23.61 23.64
N LYS A 144 -28.29 -23.77 23.10
CA LYS A 144 -27.18 -24.51 23.70
C LYS A 144 -26.26 -23.63 24.53
N LEU A 145 -26.43 -22.31 24.47
CA LEU A 145 -25.65 -21.33 25.22
C LEU A 145 -26.46 -20.83 26.43
N GLU A 146 -25.76 -20.58 27.54
CA GLU A 146 -26.34 -20.10 28.80
C GLU A 146 -25.77 -18.72 29.16
N GLY A 147 -26.52 -17.96 29.93
CA GLY A 147 -26.11 -16.65 30.46
C GLY A 147 -26.73 -15.46 29.73
N ASN A 148 -26.27 -14.25 30.11
CA ASN A 148 -26.80 -12.97 29.59
C ASN A 148 -25.95 -12.31 28.52
N ASN A 149 -24.72 -12.83 28.27
CA ASN A 149 -23.76 -12.26 27.33
C ASN A 149 -23.85 -12.98 25.97
N LEU A 150 -25.10 -13.20 25.50
CA LEU A 150 -25.34 -13.83 24.20
C LEU A 150 -25.53 -12.76 23.14
N ILE A 151 -24.99 -13.02 21.94
CA ILE A 151 -25.09 -12.08 20.84
C ILE A 151 -25.26 -12.81 19.50
N TYR A 152 -26.20 -12.33 18.70
CA TYR A 152 -26.31 -12.85 17.32
C TYR A 152 -25.17 -12.34 16.46
N ILE A 153 -24.44 -13.25 15.84
CA ILE A 153 -23.44 -12.97 14.80
C ILE A 153 -23.57 -13.98 13.67
N ASN A 154 -23.39 -13.53 12.44
CA ASN A 154 -23.28 -14.38 11.26
C ASN A 154 -22.10 -13.90 10.43
N GLU A 155 -21.19 -14.80 10.09
CA GLU A 155 -20.08 -14.47 9.17
C GLU A 155 -20.66 -14.13 7.79
N VAL A 156 -20.53 -12.88 7.36
CA VAL A 156 -21.07 -12.39 6.09
C VAL A 156 -19.95 -12.32 5.06
N LEU A 157 -20.09 -13.07 3.97
CA LEU A 157 -19.13 -13.16 2.86
C LEU A 157 -19.71 -12.67 1.53
N TYR A 158 -21.03 -12.52 1.45
CA TYR A 158 -21.76 -12.02 0.27
C TYR A 158 -23.13 -11.48 0.68
N PHE A 159 -23.78 -10.70 -0.20
CA PHE A 159 -25.05 -10.06 0.15
C PHE A 159 -26.27 -10.94 -0.11
N ASP A 160 -26.37 -11.53 -1.30
CA ASP A 160 -27.55 -12.27 -1.74
C ASP A 160 -27.33 -13.79 -1.69
N LYS A 161 -28.35 -14.54 -1.25
CA LYS A 161 -28.30 -16.03 -1.20
C LYS A 161 -27.84 -16.67 -2.51
N ASN A 162 -28.14 -16.06 -3.65
CA ASN A 162 -27.76 -16.55 -4.97
C ASN A 162 -26.26 -16.37 -5.26
N ASP A 163 -25.56 -15.50 -4.54
CA ASP A 163 -24.13 -15.24 -4.74
C ASP A 163 -23.22 -16.36 -4.21
N PHE A 164 -23.77 -17.33 -3.46
CA PHE A 164 -23.03 -18.49 -2.96
C PHE A 164 -22.20 -19.20 -4.04
N ASN A 165 -22.77 -19.35 -5.23
CA ASN A 165 -22.07 -20.00 -6.33
C ASN A 165 -20.80 -19.26 -6.74
N TYR A 166 -20.79 -17.93 -6.71
CA TYR A 166 -19.59 -17.13 -7.01
C TYR A 166 -18.52 -17.31 -5.94
N LEU A 167 -18.92 -17.36 -4.67
CA LEU A 167 -18.01 -17.62 -3.56
C LEU A 167 -17.32 -18.99 -3.70
N LYS A 168 -18.04 -20.01 -4.18
CA LYS A 168 -17.47 -21.34 -4.44
C LYS A 168 -16.37 -21.31 -5.50
N TYR A 169 -16.50 -20.46 -6.54
CA TYR A 169 -15.42 -20.24 -7.51
C TYR A 169 -14.24 -19.53 -6.90
N LEU A 170 -14.47 -18.57 -6.03
CA LEU A 170 -13.39 -17.86 -5.31
C LEU A 170 -12.57 -18.83 -4.46
N GLU A 171 -13.23 -19.74 -3.72
CA GLU A 171 -12.57 -20.80 -2.96
C GLU A 171 -11.82 -21.80 -3.86
N SER A 172 -12.41 -22.16 -5.01
CA SER A 172 -11.74 -22.98 -6.03
C SER A 172 -10.44 -22.34 -6.52
N ILE A 173 -10.45 -21.02 -6.76
CA ILE A 173 -9.25 -20.27 -7.17
C ILE A 173 -8.21 -20.22 -6.04
N LYS A 174 -8.66 -20.06 -4.79
CA LYS A 174 -7.82 -20.03 -3.59
C LYS A 174 -7.07 -21.35 -3.37
N THR A 175 -7.79 -22.46 -3.51
CA THR A 175 -7.25 -23.80 -3.25
C THR A 175 -6.58 -24.44 -4.48
N GLY A 176 -6.77 -23.87 -5.68
CA GLY A 176 -6.31 -24.44 -6.94
C GLY A 176 -7.11 -25.64 -7.43
N ASN A 177 -8.23 -25.97 -6.79
CA ASN A 177 -9.08 -27.12 -7.11
C ASN A 177 -10.12 -26.78 -8.19
N VAL A 178 -10.68 -27.81 -8.86
CA VAL A 178 -11.84 -27.63 -9.74
C VAL A 178 -13.09 -27.45 -8.89
N VAL A 179 -13.99 -26.55 -9.27
CA VAL A 179 -15.15 -26.10 -8.47
C VAL A 179 -16.07 -27.22 -7.98
N ASN A 180 -16.14 -28.35 -8.67
CA ASN A 180 -16.99 -29.49 -8.30
C ASN A 180 -16.23 -30.64 -7.62
N SER A 181 -14.94 -30.47 -7.31
CA SER A 181 -14.10 -31.51 -6.74
C SER A 181 -14.00 -31.46 -5.20
N PHE A 182 -14.66 -30.50 -4.55
CA PHE A 182 -14.61 -30.34 -3.09
C PHE A 182 -15.97 -29.95 -2.51
N GLU A 183 -16.18 -30.29 -1.24
CA GLU A 183 -17.33 -29.82 -0.48
C GLU A 183 -17.08 -28.41 0.04
N PHE A 184 -18.10 -27.54 -0.02
CA PHE A 184 -18.01 -26.17 0.43
C PHE A 184 -19.33 -25.75 1.09
N ASP A 185 -19.29 -25.58 2.39
CA ASP A 185 -20.46 -25.24 3.19
C ASP A 185 -20.38 -23.81 3.75
N LYS A 186 -20.68 -22.84 2.89
CA LYS A 186 -20.83 -21.42 3.24
C LYS A 186 -22.16 -20.86 2.73
N LYS A 187 -23.17 -21.71 2.57
CA LYS A 187 -24.49 -21.32 2.04
C LYS A 187 -25.25 -20.34 2.93
N ARG A 188 -24.92 -20.27 4.22
CA ARG A 188 -25.59 -19.38 5.19
C ARG A 188 -24.83 -18.09 5.45
N ASN A 189 -23.64 -17.89 4.83
CA ASN A 189 -22.77 -16.74 5.06
C ASN A 189 -23.16 -15.51 4.21
N TYR A 190 -24.45 -15.26 4.05
CA TYR A 190 -24.99 -14.06 3.39
C TYR A 190 -25.48 -13.02 4.41
N MET A 191 -25.71 -11.80 3.94
CA MET A 191 -26.24 -10.74 4.79
C MET A 191 -27.62 -11.14 5.32
N PRO A 192 -27.81 -11.25 6.62
CA PRO A 192 -29.04 -11.76 7.21
C PRO A 192 -30.22 -10.80 7.02
N ASP A 193 -31.44 -11.35 7.10
CA ASP A 193 -32.67 -10.58 7.15
C ASP A 193 -32.84 -9.93 8.53
N PHE A 194 -32.92 -8.61 8.57
CA PHE A 194 -32.96 -7.83 9.83
C PHE A 194 -34.28 -7.91 10.54
N ASP A 195 -35.39 -7.99 9.84
CA ASP A 195 -36.69 -8.17 10.43
C ASP A 195 -36.79 -9.52 11.16
N TYR A 196 -36.20 -10.56 10.53
CA TYR A 196 -36.06 -11.86 11.19
C TYR A 196 -35.24 -11.76 12.47
N ILE A 197 -34.10 -11.12 12.47
CA ILE A 197 -33.21 -10.98 13.64
C ILE A 197 -33.91 -10.17 14.73
N GLN A 198 -34.57 -9.06 14.39
CA GLN A 198 -35.26 -8.21 15.34
C GLN A 198 -36.43 -8.93 16.02
N ASN A 199 -37.08 -9.84 15.32
CA ASN A 199 -38.20 -10.58 15.88
C ASN A 199 -37.74 -11.80 16.70
N GLU A 200 -36.79 -12.58 16.17
CA GLU A 200 -36.38 -13.84 16.78
C GLU A 200 -35.41 -13.66 17.96
N PHE A 201 -34.51 -12.64 17.89
CA PHE A 201 -33.42 -12.44 18.86
C PHE A 201 -33.51 -11.09 19.59
N ARG A 202 -34.71 -10.58 19.78
CA ARG A 202 -34.99 -9.25 20.36
C ARG A 202 -34.28 -9.01 21.70
N GLU A 203 -34.24 -10.02 22.57
CA GLU A 203 -33.65 -9.92 23.91
C GLU A 203 -32.14 -9.66 23.87
N ASP A 204 -31.43 -10.19 22.84
CA ASP A 204 -29.98 -10.09 22.71
C ASP A 204 -29.55 -8.85 21.92
N LEU A 205 -30.49 -8.12 21.32
CA LEU A 205 -30.21 -6.84 20.64
C LEU A 205 -29.61 -5.77 21.57
N LYS A 206 -29.82 -5.87 22.88
CA LYS A 206 -29.15 -5.02 23.87
C LYS A 206 -27.62 -5.15 23.79
N ASN A 207 -27.09 -6.36 23.52
CA ASN A 207 -25.64 -6.62 23.40
C ASN A 207 -25.08 -6.13 22.06
N ASN A 208 -25.86 -6.21 20.98
CA ASN A 208 -25.53 -5.57 19.71
C ASN A 208 -25.49 -4.03 19.87
N LYS A 209 -26.45 -3.44 20.59
CA LYS A 209 -26.43 -2.02 20.93
C LYS A 209 -25.22 -1.64 21.78
N TYR A 210 -24.83 -2.47 22.73
CA TYR A 210 -23.65 -2.23 23.57
C TYR A 210 -22.39 -2.05 22.71
N ILE A 211 -22.18 -2.90 21.72
CA ILE A 211 -21.01 -2.78 20.80
C ILE A 211 -21.10 -1.48 19.99
N TYR A 212 -22.29 -1.15 19.45
CA TYR A 212 -22.50 0.11 18.74
C TYR A 212 -22.16 1.32 19.61
N ASP A 213 -22.64 1.36 20.86
CA ASP A 213 -22.46 2.52 21.76
C ASP A 213 -20.99 2.67 22.19
N ASN A 214 -20.25 1.57 22.38
CA ASN A 214 -18.92 1.57 22.97
C ASN A 214 -17.77 1.60 21.94
N CYS A 215 -18.00 1.30 20.68
CA CYS A 215 -16.98 1.40 19.64
C CYS A 215 -16.98 2.78 19.00
N ASN A 216 -16.02 3.64 19.36
CA ASN A 216 -15.94 5.05 18.93
C ASN A 216 -14.51 5.40 18.53
N LEU A 217 -14.04 4.80 17.43
CA LEU A 217 -12.69 5.05 16.93
C LEU A 217 -12.58 6.43 16.28
N GLU A 218 -11.61 7.21 16.73
CA GLU A 218 -11.10 8.40 16.03
C GLU A 218 -9.60 8.21 15.78
N LEU A 219 -9.21 8.25 14.51
CA LEU A 219 -7.82 8.05 14.11
C LEU A 219 -6.97 9.28 14.44
N LYS A 220 -5.74 9.05 14.89
CA LYS A 220 -4.74 10.11 15.07
C LYS A 220 -3.99 10.31 13.76
N LEU A 221 -4.28 11.42 13.08
CA LEU A 221 -3.71 11.77 11.80
C LEU A 221 -2.59 12.82 11.96
N ASN A 222 -1.79 13.01 10.89
CA ASN A 222 -0.75 14.05 10.78
C ASN A 222 0.29 14.01 11.92
N GLN A 223 0.61 12.83 12.42
CA GLN A 223 1.74 12.65 13.34
C GLN A 223 3.05 12.90 12.56
N GLN A 224 4.09 13.35 13.25
CA GLN A 224 5.43 13.49 12.63
C GLN A 224 6.31 12.33 13.10
N LEU A 225 6.26 11.23 12.35
CA LEU A 225 6.98 9.99 12.68
C LEU A 225 8.23 9.78 11.80
N LEU A 226 8.91 10.89 11.49
CA LEU A 226 10.11 10.87 10.63
C LEU A 226 11.23 10.04 11.26
N PRO A 227 11.98 9.25 10.45
CA PRO A 227 13.13 8.51 10.95
C PRO A 227 14.19 9.46 11.50
N VAL A 228 14.90 9.01 12.52
CA VAL A 228 15.97 9.78 13.17
C VAL A 228 17.32 9.21 12.78
N TYR A 229 18.22 10.08 12.32
CA TYR A 229 19.61 9.74 12.09
C TYR A 229 20.42 9.98 13.38
N GLU A 230 21.11 8.96 13.85
CA GLU A 230 22.00 9.08 15.01
C GLU A 230 23.28 9.84 14.65
N CYS A 231 23.34 11.11 15.03
CA CYS A 231 24.47 11.97 14.71
C CYS A 231 25.70 11.62 15.60
N PRO A 232 26.91 11.60 15.03
CA PRO A 232 28.15 11.40 15.79
C PRO A 232 28.33 12.47 16.88
N ASN A 233 28.97 12.09 17.99
CA ASN A 233 29.29 12.97 19.12
C ASN A 233 28.06 13.67 19.75
N SER A 234 26.89 13.04 19.68
CA SER A 234 25.62 13.56 20.22
C SER A 234 25.26 14.97 19.71
N LEU A 235 25.68 15.30 18.49
CA LEU A 235 25.28 16.54 17.82
C LEU A 235 23.79 16.47 17.45
N ASP A 236 23.12 17.62 17.51
CA ASP A 236 21.77 17.71 16.93
C ASP A 236 21.81 17.62 15.40
N SER A 237 20.69 17.23 14.81
CA SER A 237 20.58 16.95 13.36
C SER A 237 20.87 18.19 12.49
N TYR A 238 20.50 19.40 12.95
CA TYR A 238 20.77 20.62 12.20
C TYR A 238 22.28 20.97 12.19
N THR A 239 22.91 20.89 13.35
CA THR A 239 24.36 21.17 13.48
C THR A 239 25.18 20.18 12.65
N TYR A 240 24.80 18.89 12.69
CA TYR A 240 25.49 17.88 11.90
C TYR A 240 25.25 18.05 10.39
N LEU A 241 24.01 18.30 9.97
CA LEU A 241 23.67 18.57 8.56
C LEU A 241 24.46 19.76 8.02
N LYS A 242 24.50 20.88 8.79
CA LYS A 242 25.27 22.06 8.43
C LYS A 242 26.76 21.74 8.28
N LYS A 243 27.33 20.97 9.21
CA LYS A 243 28.74 20.55 9.16
C LYS A 243 29.06 19.80 7.86
N ILE A 244 28.33 18.76 7.53
CA ILE A 244 28.59 17.95 6.32
C ILE A 244 28.33 18.74 5.03
N CYS A 245 27.37 19.67 5.02
CA CYS A 245 27.18 20.59 3.89
C CYS A 245 28.34 21.54 3.68
N VAL A 246 28.92 22.08 4.76
CA VAL A 246 30.11 22.93 4.68
C VAL A 246 31.34 22.14 4.20
N GLU A 247 31.49 20.89 4.64
CA GLU A 247 32.53 20.00 4.15
C GLU A 247 32.33 19.69 2.63
N GLY A 248 31.09 19.42 2.22
CA GLY A 248 30.71 19.26 0.82
C GLY A 248 31.01 20.50 -0.03
N LEU A 249 30.70 21.70 0.50
CA LEU A 249 30.96 22.96 -0.17
C LEU A 249 32.46 23.16 -0.43
N ARG A 250 33.30 22.85 0.57
CA ARG A 250 34.78 22.91 0.40
C ARG A 250 35.30 21.87 -0.58
N LYS A 251 34.74 20.66 -0.56
CA LYS A 251 35.12 19.57 -1.48
C LYS A 251 34.84 19.96 -2.93
N VAL A 252 33.69 20.58 -3.22
CA VAL A 252 33.25 20.91 -4.58
C VAL A 252 33.94 22.19 -5.09
N PHE A 253 34.05 23.23 -4.28
CA PHE A 253 34.47 24.57 -4.73
C PHE A 253 35.84 25.04 -4.17
N GLY A 254 36.48 24.23 -3.32
CA GLY A 254 37.73 24.59 -2.64
C GLY A 254 37.52 25.70 -1.61
N ASP A 255 38.59 26.47 -1.35
CA ASP A 255 38.55 27.55 -0.35
C ASP A 255 37.91 28.86 -0.86
N LYS A 256 37.82 29.05 -2.18
CA LYS A 256 37.29 30.26 -2.81
C LYS A 256 35.84 30.11 -3.22
N VAL A 257 34.97 29.86 -2.24
CA VAL A 257 33.53 29.70 -2.51
C VAL A 257 32.88 31.06 -2.81
N ASN A 258 32.16 31.14 -3.94
CA ASN A 258 31.36 32.33 -4.29
C ASN A 258 30.28 32.60 -3.21
N VAL A 259 30.05 33.86 -2.91
CA VAL A 259 29.06 34.32 -1.92
C VAL A 259 27.63 33.78 -2.23
N ILE A 260 27.27 33.70 -3.49
CA ILE A 260 25.96 33.19 -3.93
C ILE A 260 25.70 31.77 -3.39
N TYR A 261 26.69 30.87 -3.40
CA TYR A 261 26.54 29.52 -2.85
C TYR A 261 26.42 29.54 -1.32
N LYS A 262 27.12 30.43 -0.64
CA LYS A 262 27.06 30.56 0.83
C LYS A 262 25.68 31.05 1.28
N ASP A 263 25.16 32.07 0.60
CA ASP A 263 23.86 32.66 0.92
C ASP A 263 22.73 31.65 0.62
N ARG A 264 22.81 30.97 -0.52
CA ARG A 264 21.85 29.92 -0.87
C ARG A 264 21.88 28.74 0.11
N LEU A 265 23.07 28.26 0.52
CA LEU A 265 23.20 27.21 1.53
C LEU A 265 22.60 27.60 2.85
N LYS A 266 22.90 28.85 3.33
CA LYS A 266 22.32 29.36 4.57
C LYS A 266 20.80 29.38 4.51
N TYR A 267 20.23 29.89 3.44
CA TYR A 267 18.78 29.96 3.22
C TYR A 267 18.13 28.56 3.22
N GLU A 268 18.67 27.61 2.44
CA GLU A 268 18.12 26.27 2.38
C GLU A 268 18.18 25.54 3.74
N LEU A 269 19.29 25.63 4.46
CA LEU A 269 19.44 25.04 5.79
C LEU A 269 18.46 25.64 6.82
N GLU A 270 18.20 26.94 6.77
CA GLU A 270 17.22 27.60 7.64
C GLU A 270 15.79 27.09 7.33
N VAL A 271 15.44 26.98 6.07
CA VAL A 271 14.12 26.44 5.64
C VAL A 271 13.97 24.96 6.05
N ILE A 272 14.97 24.12 5.77
CA ILE A 272 14.96 22.70 6.11
C ILE A 272 14.80 22.50 7.63
N ASN A 273 15.53 23.30 8.42
CA ASN A 273 15.44 23.25 9.88
C ASN A 273 14.08 23.72 10.39
N LYS A 274 13.56 24.84 9.89
CA LYS A 274 12.25 25.37 10.25
C LYS A 274 11.12 24.38 9.96
N MET A 275 11.22 23.62 8.86
CA MET A 275 10.25 22.60 8.48
C MET A 275 10.46 21.24 9.18
N GLY A 276 11.54 21.07 9.98
CA GLY A 276 11.80 19.84 10.74
C GLY A 276 12.40 18.69 9.91
N PHE A 277 12.95 18.95 8.72
CA PHE A 277 13.41 17.91 7.80
C PHE A 277 14.92 17.60 7.86
N CYS A 278 15.66 18.09 8.86
CA CYS A 278 17.09 17.80 8.98
C CYS A 278 17.40 16.30 9.03
N ASN A 279 16.66 15.54 9.84
CA ASN A 279 16.80 14.08 9.92
C ASN A 279 16.49 13.39 8.58
N TYR A 280 15.48 13.86 7.86
CA TYR A 280 15.15 13.33 6.55
C TYR A 280 16.33 13.41 5.57
N PHE A 281 16.96 14.59 5.45
CA PHE A 281 18.14 14.77 4.59
C PHE A 281 19.31 13.90 5.04
N LEU A 282 19.51 13.76 6.34
CA LEU A 282 20.59 12.92 6.88
C LEU A 282 20.35 11.42 6.58
N VAL A 283 19.13 10.95 6.69
CA VAL A 283 18.77 9.56 6.36
C VAL A 283 18.95 9.30 4.86
N VAL A 284 18.50 10.24 3.99
CA VAL A 284 18.70 10.13 2.54
C VAL A 284 20.19 10.12 2.20
N TRP A 285 20.95 11.06 2.76
CA TRP A 285 22.41 11.12 2.60
C TRP A 285 23.09 9.81 3.02
N ASP A 286 22.67 9.22 4.11
CA ASP A 286 23.26 8.02 4.68
C ASP A 286 23.16 6.82 3.74
N TYR A 287 21.96 6.50 3.24
CA TYR A 287 21.82 5.36 2.35
C TYR A 287 22.39 5.61 0.94
N VAL A 288 22.39 6.85 0.45
CA VAL A 288 23.08 7.22 -0.80
C VAL A 288 24.59 7.09 -0.64
N LYS A 289 25.14 7.53 0.48
CA LYS A 289 26.55 7.36 0.82
C LYS A 289 26.93 5.88 0.87
N TYR A 290 26.14 5.07 1.59
CA TYR A 290 26.34 3.61 1.61
C TYR A 290 26.38 3.00 0.21
N ALA A 291 25.42 3.36 -0.63
CA ALA A 291 25.37 2.84 -2.00
C ALA A 291 26.64 3.19 -2.78
N LYS A 292 27.08 4.46 -2.73
CA LYS A 292 28.28 4.93 -3.46
C LYS A 292 29.57 4.31 -2.91
N GLU A 293 29.72 4.17 -1.61
CA GLU A 293 30.88 3.54 -0.95
C GLU A 293 30.98 2.03 -1.29
N ASN A 294 29.84 1.39 -1.56
CA ASN A 294 29.79 -0.02 -1.98
C ASN A 294 29.74 -0.21 -3.51
N ASN A 295 30.09 0.83 -4.29
CA ASN A 295 30.07 0.81 -5.74
C ASN A 295 28.70 0.39 -6.34
N ILE A 296 27.60 0.77 -5.72
CA ILE A 296 26.25 0.68 -6.26
C ILE A 296 25.99 1.97 -7.04
N LEU A 297 25.70 1.87 -8.34
CA LEU A 297 25.43 3.06 -9.12
C LEU A 297 24.13 3.75 -8.66
N VAL A 298 24.25 5.07 -8.45
CA VAL A 298 23.16 5.97 -8.09
C VAL A 298 22.96 6.96 -9.22
N GLY A 299 21.72 7.20 -9.59
CA GLY A 299 21.38 8.19 -10.62
C GLY A 299 21.76 9.62 -10.21
N PRO A 300 21.84 10.53 -11.18
CA PRO A 300 22.28 11.93 -10.95
C PRO A 300 21.29 12.77 -10.14
N GLY A 301 20.17 12.20 -9.78
CA GLY A 301 19.03 12.89 -9.18
C GLY A 301 17.97 13.26 -10.23
N ARG A 302 16.73 13.33 -9.80
CA ARG A 302 15.59 13.69 -10.63
C ARG A 302 14.54 14.47 -9.84
N GLY A 303 13.51 14.95 -10.54
CA GLY A 303 12.42 15.67 -9.90
C GLY A 303 12.85 17.01 -9.27
N SER A 304 12.14 17.40 -8.21
CA SER A 304 12.34 18.68 -7.54
C SER A 304 13.61 18.74 -6.69
N ALA A 305 14.11 17.59 -6.21
CA ALA A 305 15.30 17.50 -5.36
C ALA A 305 16.57 18.06 -6.02
N ALA A 306 16.65 18.04 -7.36
CA ALA A 306 17.74 18.65 -8.12
C ALA A 306 17.81 20.18 -7.94
N GLY A 307 16.74 20.85 -7.44
CA GLY A 307 16.72 22.27 -7.11
C GLY A 307 17.37 22.62 -5.77
N SER A 308 17.79 21.64 -4.97
CA SER A 308 18.39 21.85 -3.64
C SER A 308 19.92 21.81 -3.70
N LEU A 309 20.55 22.90 -3.23
CA LEU A 309 22.00 22.96 -3.05
C LEU A 309 22.45 22.02 -1.92
N VAL A 310 21.66 21.87 -0.86
CA VAL A 310 21.92 20.90 0.20
C VAL A 310 22.01 19.49 -0.36
N SER A 311 21.06 19.06 -1.21
CA SER A 311 21.09 17.74 -1.87
C SER A 311 22.34 17.56 -2.74
N TYR A 312 22.76 18.61 -3.45
CA TYR A 312 23.98 18.61 -4.26
C TYR A 312 25.25 18.47 -3.40
N LEU A 313 25.38 19.27 -2.34
CA LEU A 313 26.55 19.23 -1.45
C LEU A 313 26.66 17.93 -0.65
N LEU A 314 25.54 17.28 -0.37
CA LEU A 314 25.48 15.95 0.24
C LEU A 314 25.75 14.82 -0.77
N ASN A 315 25.98 15.16 -2.05
CA ASN A 315 26.15 14.19 -3.11
C ASN A 315 24.94 13.24 -3.26
N ILE A 316 23.74 13.69 -2.87
CA ILE A 316 22.46 13.04 -3.14
C ILE A 316 22.12 13.23 -4.62
N THR A 317 22.28 14.45 -5.15
CA THR A 317 22.17 14.76 -6.56
C THR A 317 23.53 15.20 -7.12
N THR A 318 23.74 15.10 -8.44
CA THR A 318 24.97 15.55 -9.11
C THR A 318 24.75 16.81 -9.95
N VAL A 319 23.56 17.41 -9.88
CA VAL A 319 23.17 18.62 -10.62
C VAL A 319 23.37 19.84 -9.74
N ASP A 320 24.20 20.79 -10.18
CA ASP A 320 24.39 22.08 -9.51
C ASP A 320 23.18 22.99 -9.76
N PRO A 321 22.35 23.25 -8.72
CA PRO A 321 21.12 24.02 -8.89
C PRO A 321 21.35 25.49 -9.23
N ILE A 322 22.49 26.07 -8.82
CA ILE A 322 22.81 27.47 -9.09
C ILE A 322 23.27 27.65 -10.53
N LYS A 323 24.13 26.76 -11.01
CA LYS A 323 24.59 26.74 -12.39
C LYS A 323 23.45 26.66 -13.41
N TYR A 324 22.39 25.92 -13.06
CA TYR A 324 21.22 25.73 -13.93
C TYR A 324 20.00 26.57 -13.56
N ASN A 325 20.14 27.53 -12.64
CA ASN A 325 19.06 28.42 -12.15
C ASN A 325 17.81 27.67 -11.66
N LEU A 326 18.01 26.55 -10.94
CA LEU A 326 16.92 25.76 -10.38
C LEU A 326 16.42 26.38 -9.07
N LEU A 327 15.09 26.36 -8.89
CA LEU A 327 14.44 26.97 -7.74
C LEU A 327 14.24 25.95 -6.61
N PHE A 328 14.73 26.27 -5.42
CA PHE A 328 14.58 25.47 -4.21
C PHE A 328 13.12 25.40 -3.74
N GLU A 329 12.39 26.49 -3.93
CA GLU A 329 10.97 26.63 -3.53
C GLU A 329 10.04 25.66 -4.27
N ARG A 330 10.49 25.07 -5.37
CA ARG A 330 9.79 23.99 -6.05
C ARG A 330 9.94 22.65 -5.34
N PHE A 331 11.00 22.49 -4.57
CA PHE A 331 11.27 21.28 -3.80
C PHE A 331 10.71 21.42 -2.37
N LEU A 332 11.06 22.49 -1.67
CA LEU A 332 10.55 22.80 -0.34
C LEU A 332 10.04 24.24 -0.29
N ASN A 333 8.77 24.39 0.09
CA ASN A 333 8.15 25.70 0.27
C ASN A 333 7.52 25.78 1.66
N PRO A 334 7.96 26.70 2.53
CA PRO A 334 7.40 26.89 3.88
C PRO A 334 5.90 27.23 3.90
N GLU A 335 5.36 27.76 2.79
CA GLU A 335 3.94 28.10 2.65
C GLU A 335 3.09 26.87 2.29
N ARG A 336 3.70 25.81 1.78
CA ARG A 336 3.07 24.52 1.51
C ARG A 336 3.64 23.48 2.46
N VAL A 337 2.84 23.06 3.43
CA VAL A 337 3.21 21.97 4.34
C VAL A 337 3.08 20.64 3.61
N THR A 338 3.97 20.39 2.64
CA THR A 338 4.08 19.09 1.96
C THR A 338 5.37 18.42 2.37
N MET A 339 5.32 17.09 2.54
CA MET A 339 6.53 16.30 2.79
C MET A 339 7.50 16.40 1.61
N PRO A 340 8.81 16.48 1.84
CA PRO A 340 9.81 16.42 0.78
C PRO A 340 9.80 15.02 0.14
N ASP A 341 9.94 14.98 -1.18
CA ASP A 341 10.04 13.74 -1.94
C ASP A 341 11.38 13.73 -2.71
N ILE A 342 12.31 12.91 -2.25
CA ILE A 342 13.62 12.70 -2.90
C ILE A 342 13.65 11.31 -3.50
N ASP A 343 13.34 11.25 -4.79
CA ASP A 343 13.44 10.04 -5.60
C ASP A 343 14.91 9.67 -5.86
N ILE A 344 15.33 8.49 -5.47
CA ILE A 344 16.67 7.98 -5.75
C ILE A 344 16.60 6.78 -6.68
N ASP A 345 17.31 6.91 -7.81
CA ASP A 345 17.49 5.82 -8.76
C ASP A 345 18.73 4.99 -8.42
N PHE A 346 18.55 3.70 -8.17
CA PHE A 346 19.63 2.73 -7.96
C PHE A 346 19.76 1.77 -9.14
N GLU A 347 20.93 1.19 -9.34
CA GLU A 347 21.07 0.08 -10.27
C GLU A 347 20.13 -1.09 -9.87
N TYR A 348 19.45 -1.66 -10.87
CA TYR A 348 18.38 -2.63 -10.67
C TYR A 348 18.81 -3.86 -9.86
N THR A 349 19.99 -4.40 -10.15
CA THR A 349 20.49 -5.66 -9.59
C THR A 349 20.87 -5.59 -8.12
N ARG A 350 21.20 -4.40 -7.61
CA ARG A 350 21.75 -4.22 -6.26
C ARG A 350 20.93 -3.28 -5.36
N ARG A 351 19.76 -2.83 -5.82
CA ARG A 351 18.85 -1.97 -5.05
C ARG A 351 18.47 -2.60 -3.70
N GLU A 352 18.23 -3.94 -3.69
CA GLU A 352 17.85 -4.66 -2.47
C GLU A 352 18.94 -4.65 -1.38
N GLU A 353 20.21 -4.50 -1.74
CA GLU A 353 21.29 -4.35 -0.77
C GLU A 353 21.17 -3.04 0.03
N VAL A 354 20.72 -1.96 -0.63
CA VAL A 354 20.49 -0.66 0.02
C VAL A 354 19.28 -0.73 0.95
N VAL A 355 18.22 -1.41 0.53
CA VAL A 355 17.03 -1.63 1.39
C VAL A 355 17.42 -2.45 2.63
N SER A 356 18.19 -3.53 2.45
CA SER A 356 18.68 -4.37 3.55
C SER A 356 19.56 -3.56 4.51
N TYR A 357 20.42 -2.68 4.01
CA TYR A 357 21.20 -1.75 4.83
C TYR A 357 20.30 -0.86 5.70
N CYS A 358 19.26 -0.26 5.12
CA CYS A 358 18.33 0.56 5.88
C CYS A 358 17.62 -0.23 6.98
N ILE A 359 17.17 -1.45 6.70
CA ILE A 359 16.52 -2.32 7.68
C ILE A 359 17.47 -2.68 8.82
N GLN A 360 18.73 -3.02 8.49
CA GLN A 360 19.73 -3.38 9.49
C GLN A 360 20.13 -2.18 10.38
N LYS A 361 20.27 -1.01 9.78
CA LYS A 361 20.72 0.18 10.48
C LYS A 361 19.63 0.84 11.32
N TYR A 362 18.44 1.02 10.77
CA TYR A 362 17.36 1.76 11.42
C TYR A 362 16.41 0.86 12.22
N GLY A 363 16.42 -0.45 11.98
CA GLY A 363 15.67 -1.44 12.73
C GLY A 363 14.61 -2.17 11.90
N LEU A 364 14.50 -3.48 12.13
CA LEU A 364 13.62 -4.39 11.39
C LEU A 364 12.14 -3.98 11.43
N LYS A 365 11.67 -3.39 12.54
CA LYS A 365 10.29 -2.93 12.71
C LYS A 365 10.09 -1.46 12.38
N LYS A 366 11.15 -0.72 12.06
CA LYS A 366 11.08 0.70 11.73
C LYS A 366 11.19 1.00 10.24
N VAL A 367 11.51 -0.02 9.45
CA VAL A 367 11.65 0.07 7.99
C VAL A 367 10.87 -1.07 7.34
N ALA A 368 9.95 -0.75 6.44
CA ALA A 368 9.17 -1.74 5.72
C ALA A 368 8.87 -1.32 4.27
N PRO A 369 9.04 -2.20 3.28
CA PRO A 369 8.47 -2.02 1.95
C PRO A 369 6.95 -1.85 2.00
N ILE A 370 6.41 -1.05 1.09
CA ILE A 370 4.97 -0.78 1.02
C ILE A 370 4.25 -1.93 0.32
N ILE A 371 3.13 -2.38 0.89
CA ILE A 371 2.25 -3.37 0.27
C ILE A 371 1.52 -2.78 -0.93
N THR A 372 1.25 -3.62 -1.91
CA THR A 372 0.29 -3.36 -3.00
C THR A 372 -0.64 -4.56 -3.16
N PHE A 373 -1.81 -4.31 -3.74
CA PHE A 373 -2.82 -5.36 -3.94
C PHE A 373 -3.05 -5.59 -5.43
N GLY A 374 -2.83 -6.83 -5.87
CA GLY A 374 -3.26 -7.26 -7.19
C GLY A 374 -4.75 -7.61 -7.16
N THR A 375 -5.52 -7.11 -8.14
CA THR A 375 -6.94 -7.39 -8.31
C THR A 375 -7.18 -8.36 -9.46
N PHE A 376 -8.38 -8.92 -9.52
CA PHE A 376 -8.84 -9.65 -10.71
C PHE A 376 -9.07 -8.67 -11.86
N GLY A 377 -8.06 -8.46 -12.70
CA GLY A 377 -8.26 -7.76 -13.98
C GLY A 377 -9.05 -8.63 -14.97
N ALA A 378 -9.69 -8.01 -15.96
CA ALA A 378 -10.61 -8.66 -16.92
C ALA A 378 -10.09 -9.99 -17.48
N LYS A 379 -8.88 -10.03 -18.02
CA LYS A 379 -8.29 -11.26 -18.60
C LYS A 379 -7.91 -12.28 -17.52
N GLN A 380 -7.45 -11.80 -16.35
CA GLN A 380 -7.06 -12.69 -15.25
C GLN A 380 -8.28 -13.38 -14.63
N ALA A 381 -9.39 -12.65 -14.44
CA ALA A 381 -10.65 -13.23 -13.98
C ALA A 381 -11.13 -14.35 -14.89
N ILE A 382 -11.10 -14.14 -16.22
CA ILE A 382 -11.46 -15.18 -17.20
C ILE A 382 -10.54 -16.40 -17.09
N ARG A 383 -9.23 -16.21 -16.94
CA ARG A 383 -8.28 -17.32 -16.82
C ARG A 383 -8.46 -18.11 -15.54
N ASP A 384 -8.64 -17.42 -14.42
CA ASP A 384 -8.78 -18.09 -13.12
C ASP A 384 -10.11 -18.86 -13.02
N VAL A 385 -11.22 -18.25 -13.44
CA VAL A 385 -12.52 -18.95 -13.51
C VAL A 385 -12.50 -20.09 -14.52
N GLY A 386 -11.89 -19.89 -15.69
CA GLY A 386 -11.74 -20.94 -16.69
C GLY A 386 -10.98 -22.16 -16.18
N ARG A 387 -9.91 -21.95 -15.39
CA ARG A 387 -9.19 -23.03 -14.70
C ARG A 387 -10.05 -23.72 -13.66
N ALA A 388 -10.77 -22.96 -12.84
CA ALA A 388 -11.71 -23.50 -11.85
C ALA A 388 -12.84 -24.34 -12.49
N MET A 389 -13.23 -24.03 -13.72
CA MET A 389 -14.20 -24.79 -14.53
C MET A 389 -13.58 -25.94 -15.32
N ASN A 390 -12.26 -26.16 -15.24
CA ASN A 390 -11.52 -27.14 -16.03
C ASN A 390 -11.67 -26.96 -17.55
N ILE A 391 -11.73 -25.71 -18.02
CA ILE A 391 -11.81 -25.38 -19.45
C ILE A 391 -10.41 -25.36 -20.07
N SER A 392 -10.28 -25.79 -21.33
CA SER A 392 -9.00 -25.86 -22.01
C SER A 392 -8.34 -24.47 -22.16
N LEU A 393 -7.03 -24.39 -21.94
CA LEU A 393 -6.26 -23.13 -22.04
C LEU A 393 -6.42 -22.46 -23.41
N LYS A 394 -6.43 -23.24 -24.52
CA LYS A 394 -6.60 -22.70 -25.87
C LYS A 394 -7.90 -21.93 -26.03
N SER A 395 -8.99 -22.47 -25.47
CA SER A 395 -10.31 -21.84 -25.55
C SER A 395 -10.40 -20.59 -24.67
N ILE A 396 -9.75 -20.62 -23.51
CA ILE A 396 -9.63 -19.46 -22.61
C ILE A 396 -8.82 -18.34 -23.29
N ASP A 397 -7.68 -18.66 -23.90
CA ASP A 397 -6.82 -17.70 -24.57
C ASP A 397 -7.49 -17.05 -25.78
N TYR A 398 -8.33 -17.80 -26.51
CA TYR A 398 -9.15 -17.22 -27.58
C TYR A 398 -10.08 -16.12 -27.04
N LEU A 399 -10.83 -16.38 -25.97
CA LEU A 399 -11.70 -15.36 -25.36
C LEU A 399 -10.88 -14.19 -24.82
N CYS A 400 -9.76 -14.46 -24.14
CA CYS A 400 -8.84 -13.41 -23.67
C CYS A 400 -8.27 -12.54 -24.80
N GLY A 401 -8.11 -13.11 -26.00
CA GLY A 401 -7.69 -12.37 -27.20
C GLY A 401 -8.71 -11.33 -27.67
N LEU A 402 -10.01 -11.55 -27.40
CA LEU A 402 -11.07 -10.60 -27.72
C LEU A 402 -11.22 -9.47 -26.69
N ILE A 403 -10.66 -9.60 -25.49
CA ILE A 403 -10.80 -8.66 -24.37
C ILE A 403 -9.75 -7.55 -24.46
N ASP A 404 -10.21 -6.29 -24.42
CA ASP A 404 -9.35 -5.13 -24.15
C ASP A 404 -9.13 -5.02 -22.62
N SER A 405 -7.88 -5.14 -22.18
CA SER A 405 -7.51 -5.13 -20.76
C SER A 405 -7.63 -3.75 -20.08
N ARG A 406 -7.89 -2.69 -20.85
CA ARG A 406 -8.15 -1.33 -20.33
C ARG A 406 -9.61 -1.12 -19.92
N LEU A 407 -10.50 -2.01 -20.35
CA LEU A 407 -11.94 -1.96 -20.10
C LEU A 407 -12.34 -3.10 -19.17
N THR A 408 -13.38 -2.86 -18.38
CA THR A 408 -14.03 -3.90 -17.57
C THR A 408 -14.67 -4.97 -18.48
N LEU A 409 -14.93 -6.16 -17.95
CA LEU A 409 -15.62 -7.21 -18.69
C LEU A 409 -17.02 -6.76 -19.16
N LYS A 410 -17.73 -5.98 -18.34
CA LYS A 410 -19.02 -5.41 -18.70
C LYS A 410 -18.93 -4.45 -19.89
N GLU A 411 -17.93 -3.56 -19.88
CA GLU A 411 -17.68 -2.64 -21.01
C GLU A 411 -17.21 -3.40 -22.25
N ASN A 412 -16.33 -4.39 -22.10
CA ASN A 412 -15.94 -5.28 -23.19
C ASN A 412 -17.15 -5.97 -23.84
N TYR A 413 -18.08 -6.52 -23.04
CA TYR A 413 -19.30 -7.11 -23.55
C TYR A 413 -20.16 -6.11 -24.32
N ASN A 414 -20.36 -4.91 -23.78
CA ASN A 414 -21.20 -3.89 -24.41
C ASN A 414 -20.60 -3.35 -25.71
N ASN A 415 -19.28 -3.22 -25.80
CA ASN A 415 -18.59 -2.57 -26.90
C ASN A 415 -18.15 -3.52 -28.03
N ASN A 416 -18.14 -4.86 -27.79
CA ASN A 416 -17.58 -5.82 -28.73
C ASN A 416 -18.60 -6.90 -29.13
N LYS A 417 -19.20 -6.75 -30.34
CA LYS A 417 -20.17 -7.71 -30.88
C LYS A 417 -19.62 -9.14 -30.99
N ARG A 418 -18.32 -9.30 -31.28
CA ARG A 418 -17.69 -10.64 -31.38
C ARG A 418 -17.73 -11.39 -30.05
N ILE A 419 -17.56 -10.67 -28.94
CA ILE A 419 -17.71 -11.26 -27.60
C ILE A 419 -19.15 -11.69 -27.39
N GLN A 420 -20.14 -10.84 -27.71
CA GLN A 420 -21.56 -11.16 -27.56
C GLN A 420 -21.94 -12.40 -28.37
N GLU A 421 -21.54 -12.47 -29.64
CA GLU A 421 -21.79 -13.60 -30.52
C GLU A 421 -21.14 -14.89 -29.97
N TYR A 422 -19.87 -14.81 -29.58
CA TYR A 422 -19.16 -15.96 -29.03
C TYR A 422 -19.82 -16.52 -27.77
N LEU A 423 -20.23 -15.64 -26.83
CA LEU A 423 -20.88 -16.03 -25.59
C LEU A 423 -22.31 -16.56 -25.81
N ASN A 424 -23.03 -16.09 -26.85
CA ASN A 424 -24.37 -16.58 -27.16
C ASN A 424 -24.35 -18.01 -27.72
N ILE A 425 -23.30 -18.35 -28.47
CA ILE A 425 -23.15 -19.72 -29.04
C ILE A 425 -22.64 -20.69 -27.97
N ASN A 426 -21.78 -20.22 -27.06
CA ASN A 426 -21.07 -21.08 -26.09
C ASN A 426 -21.57 -20.84 -24.66
N GLN A 427 -22.57 -21.61 -24.21
CA GLN A 427 -23.18 -21.44 -22.89
C GLN A 427 -22.19 -21.58 -21.71
N ASN A 428 -21.19 -22.47 -21.82
CA ASN A 428 -20.15 -22.61 -20.80
C ASN A 428 -19.32 -21.33 -20.67
N PHE A 429 -18.99 -20.67 -21.78
CA PHE A 429 -18.28 -19.40 -21.77
C PHE A 429 -19.14 -18.23 -21.33
N LYS A 430 -20.44 -18.25 -21.61
CA LYS A 430 -21.40 -17.30 -21.06
C LYS A 430 -21.45 -17.39 -19.53
N HIS A 431 -21.50 -18.61 -19.00
CA HIS A 431 -21.45 -18.84 -17.55
C HIS A 431 -20.11 -18.40 -16.94
N LEU A 432 -18.99 -18.80 -17.55
CA LEU A 432 -17.65 -18.34 -17.18
C LEU A 432 -17.58 -16.81 -17.13
N PHE A 433 -18.01 -16.14 -18.18
CA PHE A 433 -17.94 -14.68 -18.28
C PHE A 433 -18.79 -13.98 -17.19
N LYS A 434 -19.98 -14.51 -16.88
CA LYS A 434 -20.81 -14.01 -15.78
C LYS A 434 -20.11 -14.10 -14.44
N ILE A 435 -19.44 -15.23 -14.15
CA ILE A 435 -18.69 -15.43 -12.91
C ILE A 435 -17.48 -14.50 -12.89
N ALA A 436 -16.69 -14.46 -13.97
CA ALA A 436 -15.53 -13.61 -14.07
C ALA A 436 -15.87 -12.11 -13.86
N SER A 437 -17.01 -11.65 -14.42
CA SER A 437 -17.50 -10.28 -14.22
C SER A 437 -17.90 -9.97 -12.78
N LYS A 438 -18.31 -10.97 -11.99
CA LYS A 438 -18.61 -10.78 -10.56
C LYS A 438 -17.35 -10.75 -9.70
N LEU A 439 -16.29 -11.46 -10.13
CA LEU A 439 -15.01 -11.48 -9.41
C LEU A 439 -14.07 -10.34 -9.81
N GLU A 440 -14.30 -9.72 -10.98
CA GLU A 440 -13.49 -8.61 -11.47
C GLU A 440 -13.42 -7.46 -10.46
N GLY A 441 -12.21 -6.93 -10.23
CA GLY A 441 -11.96 -5.85 -9.29
C GLY A 441 -11.72 -6.29 -7.83
N LEU A 442 -12.11 -7.52 -7.44
CA LEU A 442 -11.81 -8.02 -6.09
C LEU A 442 -10.30 -8.21 -5.90
N LYS A 443 -9.82 -7.97 -4.68
CA LYS A 443 -8.40 -8.22 -4.31
C LYS A 443 -8.10 -9.71 -4.39
N ARG A 444 -6.97 -10.05 -5.01
CA ARG A 444 -6.57 -11.43 -5.29
C ARG A 444 -5.34 -11.88 -4.51
N HIS A 445 -4.34 -11.03 -4.41
CA HIS A 445 -3.08 -11.30 -3.71
C HIS A 445 -2.42 -9.99 -3.30
N THR A 446 -1.54 -10.08 -2.32
CA THR A 446 -0.61 -9.02 -1.97
C THR A 446 0.63 -9.07 -2.84
N SER A 447 1.27 -7.95 -3.05
CA SER A 447 2.62 -7.82 -3.60
C SER A 447 3.34 -6.64 -2.95
N ILE A 448 4.58 -6.40 -3.34
CA ILE A 448 5.40 -5.33 -2.78
C ILE A 448 5.49 -4.21 -3.82
N HIS A 449 5.36 -2.97 -3.35
CA HIS A 449 5.58 -1.79 -4.20
C HIS A 449 7.00 -1.79 -4.79
N ALA A 450 7.11 -1.48 -6.09
CA ALA A 450 8.38 -1.61 -6.80
C ALA A 450 9.51 -0.73 -6.26
N ALA A 451 9.18 0.38 -5.59
CA ALA A 451 10.16 1.39 -5.15
C ALA A 451 9.95 1.85 -3.70
N GLY A 452 8.71 1.97 -3.24
CA GLY A 452 8.39 2.62 -1.97
C GLY A 452 8.74 1.79 -0.75
N ILE A 453 9.43 2.40 0.20
CA ILE A 453 9.60 1.91 1.56
C ILE A 453 9.15 2.98 2.56
N VAL A 454 8.75 2.56 3.73
CA VAL A 454 8.40 3.44 4.84
C VAL A 454 9.47 3.34 5.91
N MET A 455 9.84 4.48 6.49
CA MET A 455 10.75 4.55 7.63
C MET A 455 10.14 5.40 8.73
N SER A 456 10.34 5.00 9.99
CA SER A 456 9.75 5.64 11.17
C SER A 456 10.76 5.75 12.34
N CYS A 457 10.54 6.73 13.22
CA CYS A 457 11.27 6.83 14.49
C CYS A 457 10.78 5.83 15.55
N VAL A 458 9.54 5.35 15.43
CA VAL A 458 8.92 4.33 16.29
C VAL A 458 8.76 3.02 15.55
N ASP A 459 8.52 1.94 16.26
CA ASP A 459 8.18 0.67 15.64
C ASP A 459 6.85 0.81 14.87
N LEU A 460 6.85 0.40 13.62
CA LEU A 460 5.72 0.55 12.70
C LEU A 460 4.47 -0.20 13.19
N ASP A 461 4.64 -1.33 13.90
CA ASP A 461 3.53 -2.10 14.48
C ASP A 461 2.76 -1.39 15.62
N GLN A 462 3.19 -0.19 16.00
CA GLN A 462 2.44 0.71 16.88
C GLN A 462 1.49 1.64 16.11
N VAL A 463 1.66 1.77 14.79
CA VAL A 463 0.94 2.74 13.94
C VAL A 463 0.17 2.08 12.81
N ILE A 464 0.77 1.05 12.20
CA ILE A 464 0.23 0.30 11.06
C ILE A 464 0.42 -1.19 11.26
N PRO A 465 -0.48 -2.04 10.75
CA PRO A 465 -0.24 -3.48 10.74
C PRO A 465 0.96 -3.79 9.84
N LEU A 466 1.74 -4.78 10.24
CA LEU A 466 2.83 -5.32 9.44
C LEU A 466 2.51 -6.74 9.03
N ASP A 467 2.91 -7.10 7.82
CA ASP A 467 2.82 -8.45 7.30
C ASP A 467 4.23 -9.04 7.14
N ARG A 468 4.43 -10.25 7.67
CA ARG A 468 5.71 -10.93 7.56
C ARG A 468 5.80 -11.66 6.22
N GLY A 469 6.53 -11.07 5.28
CA GLY A 469 6.76 -11.65 3.96
C GLY A 469 7.69 -12.87 3.98
N HIS A 470 7.87 -13.49 2.81
CA HIS A 470 8.73 -14.67 2.65
C HIS A 470 10.24 -14.42 2.88
N ASN A 471 10.69 -13.17 2.95
CA ASN A 471 12.11 -12.77 2.98
C ASN A 471 12.59 -12.28 4.35
N ASP A 472 11.99 -12.71 5.45
CA ASP A 472 12.28 -12.24 6.82
C ASP A 472 12.12 -10.74 7.08
N PHE A 473 11.65 -9.96 6.09
CA PHE A 473 11.32 -8.56 6.22
C PHE A 473 9.82 -8.39 6.40
N TYR A 474 9.44 -7.31 7.09
CA TYR A 474 8.04 -6.90 7.15
C TYR A 474 7.67 -6.07 5.92
N THR A 475 6.40 -6.15 5.53
CA THR A 475 5.75 -5.19 4.63
C THR A 475 4.68 -4.44 5.39
N THR A 476 4.34 -3.22 4.94
CA THR A 476 3.21 -2.49 5.54
C THR A 476 1.90 -3.22 5.27
N GLY A 477 0.94 -3.19 6.19
CA GLY A 477 -0.41 -3.70 5.93
C GLY A 477 -1.33 -2.67 5.27
N TYR A 478 -0.91 -1.39 5.21
CA TYR A 478 -1.66 -0.33 4.53
C TYR A 478 -0.98 0.09 3.23
N SER A 479 -1.80 0.45 2.23
CA SER A 479 -1.34 0.98 0.95
C SER A 479 -0.77 2.40 1.10
N MET A 480 -0.03 2.83 0.09
CA MET A 480 0.70 4.10 0.06
C MET A 480 -0.15 5.32 0.39
N GLU A 481 -1.41 5.35 -0.03
CA GLU A 481 -2.32 6.50 0.04
C GLU A 481 -2.59 6.99 1.47
N TYR A 482 -2.48 6.08 2.45
CA TYR A 482 -2.80 6.38 3.86
C TYR A 482 -1.57 6.63 4.73
N LEU A 483 -0.38 6.20 4.30
CA LEU A 483 0.82 6.25 5.14
C LEU A 483 1.23 7.68 5.49
N GLU A 484 1.13 8.60 4.53
CA GLU A 484 1.43 10.02 4.75
C GLU A 484 0.44 10.67 5.73
N GLN A 485 -0.85 10.32 5.64
CA GLN A 485 -1.88 10.84 6.55
C GLN A 485 -1.66 10.37 8.00
N LEU A 486 -1.05 9.20 8.18
CA LEU A 486 -0.65 8.67 9.49
C LEU A 486 0.66 9.28 9.99
N GLY A 487 1.31 10.13 9.18
CA GLY A 487 2.57 10.81 9.54
C GLY A 487 3.82 10.00 9.27
N LEU A 488 3.69 8.92 8.49
CA LEU A 488 4.81 8.10 8.03
C LEU A 488 5.37 8.65 6.72
N LEU A 489 6.68 8.63 6.59
CA LEU A 489 7.35 9.12 5.41
C LEU A 489 7.69 7.98 4.46
N LYS A 490 7.23 8.12 3.21
CA LYS A 490 7.62 7.26 2.10
C LYS A 490 8.98 7.70 1.56
N MET A 491 9.83 6.74 1.28
CA MET A 491 11.10 6.89 0.59
C MET A 491 11.06 6.08 -0.71
N ASP A 492 11.40 6.68 -1.85
CA ASP A 492 11.38 5.99 -3.13
C ASP A 492 12.78 5.51 -3.55
N PHE A 493 12.97 4.20 -3.46
CA PHE A 493 14.17 3.48 -3.88
C PHE A 493 13.89 2.85 -5.26
N LEU A 494 14.10 3.64 -6.30
CA LEU A 494 13.76 3.21 -7.65
C LEU A 494 14.87 2.30 -8.23
N ALA A 495 14.46 1.22 -8.88
CA ALA A 495 15.37 0.29 -9.54
C ALA A 495 15.43 0.59 -11.04
N LEU A 496 16.55 1.13 -11.52
CA LEU A 496 16.70 1.55 -12.90
C LEU A 496 17.61 0.62 -13.69
N ARG A 497 17.04 -0.11 -14.67
CA ARG A 497 17.80 -1.03 -15.54
C ARG A 497 18.87 -0.32 -16.36
N ASN A 498 18.66 0.94 -16.72
CA ASN A 498 19.62 1.74 -17.46
C ASN A 498 20.91 1.98 -16.65
N LEU A 499 20.82 2.13 -15.31
CA LEU A 499 22.02 2.21 -14.46
C LEU A 499 22.79 0.89 -14.44
N THR A 500 22.10 -0.24 -14.43
CA THR A 500 22.74 -1.56 -14.54
C THR A 500 23.46 -1.70 -15.89
N LEU A 501 22.82 -1.29 -17.00
CA LEU A 501 23.45 -1.28 -18.32
C LEU A 501 24.70 -0.40 -18.34
N ILE A 502 24.63 0.81 -17.80
CA ILE A 502 25.77 1.71 -17.67
C ILE A 502 26.88 1.03 -16.85
N LYS A 503 26.54 0.36 -15.74
CA LYS A 503 27.52 -0.35 -14.92
C LYS A 503 28.24 -1.44 -15.69
N GLU A 504 27.53 -2.21 -16.51
CA GLU A 504 28.15 -3.25 -17.36
C GLU A 504 29.07 -2.63 -18.41
N VAL A 505 28.67 -1.54 -19.06
CA VAL A 505 29.53 -0.82 -20.01
C VAL A 505 30.78 -0.27 -19.34
N LEU A 506 30.68 0.28 -18.14
CA LEU A 506 31.82 0.81 -17.39
C LEU A 506 32.86 -0.26 -17.03
N LYS A 507 32.44 -1.52 -16.86
CA LYS A 507 33.40 -2.65 -16.66
C LYS A 507 34.32 -2.86 -17.84
N GLU A 508 33.82 -2.60 -19.04
CA GLU A 508 34.59 -2.74 -20.29
C GLU A 508 35.44 -1.49 -20.61
N LEU A 509 35.28 -0.41 -19.84
CA LEU A 509 35.97 0.86 -20.01
C LEU A 509 36.80 1.24 -18.78
N PRO A 510 37.84 0.48 -18.43
CA PRO A 510 38.64 0.77 -17.23
C PRO A 510 39.31 2.15 -17.34
N GLY A 511 39.15 2.97 -16.29
CA GLY A 511 39.67 4.32 -16.21
C GLY A 511 38.80 5.40 -16.85
N PHE A 512 37.61 5.07 -17.36
CA PHE A 512 36.64 6.06 -17.82
C PHE A 512 36.02 6.81 -16.64
N ASP A 513 36.12 8.13 -16.67
CA ASP A 513 35.53 9.00 -15.65
C ASP A 513 34.06 9.29 -15.96
N PHE A 514 33.17 8.50 -15.36
CA PHE A 514 31.71 8.63 -15.56
C PHE A 514 31.15 9.93 -14.97
N ASP A 515 31.75 10.46 -13.92
CA ASP A 515 31.27 11.67 -13.22
C ASP A 515 31.61 12.95 -13.98
N ASN A 516 32.60 12.91 -14.88
CA ASN A 516 33.07 14.05 -15.66
C ASN A 516 32.78 13.93 -17.16
N ILE A 517 31.65 13.33 -17.54
CA ILE A 517 31.20 13.28 -18.94
C ILE A 517 30.92 14.72 -19.43
N PRO A 518 31.52 15.15 -20.59
CA PRO A 518 31.28 16.48 -21.12
C PRO A 518 29.84 16.65 -21.61
N ASN A 519 29.16 17.68 -21.13
CA ASN A 519 27.76 17.98 -21.44
C ASN A 519 27.55 18.60 -22.85
N ASN A 520 28.59 18.79 -23.62
CA ASN A 520 28.61 19.47 -24.92
C ASN A 520 29.08 18.58 -26.10
N ASP A 521 29.05 17.25 -25.92
CA ASP A 521 29.37 16.34 -27.01
C ASP A 521 28.34 16.44 -28.14
N PHE A 522 28.80 16.89 -29.32
CA PHE A 522 27.96 17.14 -30.47
C PHE A 522 27.27 15.88 -31.01
N LYS A 523 27.92 14.71 -30.93
CA LYS A 523 27.32 13.44 -31.39
C LYS A 523 26.16 13.02 -30.47
N ALA A 524 26.36 13.10 -29.17
CA ALA A 524 25.33 12.82 -28.21
C ALA A 524 24.12 13.77 -28.36
N ILE A 525 24.37 15.07 -28.54
CA ILE A 525 23.35 16.08 -28.78
C ILE A 525 22.54 15.79 -30.05
N ASN A 526 23.19 15.37 -31.11
CA ASN A 526 22.53 15.08 -32.38
C ASN A 526 21.59 13.88 -32.30
N ILE A 527 21.81 12.94 -31.40
CA ILE A 527 20.88 11.84 -31.09
C ILE A 527 19.52 12.40 -30.58
N PHE A 528 19.57 13.39 -29.70
CA PHE A 528 18.36 14.05 -29.19
C PHE A 528 17.73 14.96 -30.26
N ALA A 529 18.51 15.75 -30.96
CA ALA A 529 18.02 16.65 -32.01
C ALA A 529 17.35 15.90 -33.17
N SER A 530 17.85 14.73 -33.51
CA SER A 530 17.26 13.85 -34.54
C SER A 530 16.10 13.00 -33.99
N ALA A 531 15.82 13.04 -32.68
CA ALA A 531 14.88 12.18 -31.99
C ALA A 531 15.14 10.66 -32.17
N ASN A 532 16.40 10.29 -32.39
CA ASN A 532 16.79 8.90 -32.54
C ASN A 532 17.14 8.27 -31.18
N THR A 533 16.19 8.38 -30.24
CA THR A 533 16.35 8.15 -28.79
C THR A 533 15.83 6.78 -28.32
N SER A 534 15.89 5.75 -29.17
CA SER A 534 15.59 4.37 -28.77
C SER A 534 16.56 3.91 -27.68
N GLY A 535 16.01 3.36 -26.56
CA GLY A 535 16.80 2.89 -25.42
C GLY A 535 17.37 3.99 -24.52
N ILE A 536 17.09 5.27 -24.79
CA ILE A 536 17.47 6.35 -23.90
C ILE A 536 16.34 6.58 -22.89
N PHE A 537 16.63 6.35 -21.62
CA PHE A 537 15.67 6.45 -20.53
C PHE A 537 14.88 7.77 -20.56
N GLN A 538 13.56 7.69 -20.43
CA GLN A 538 12.59 8.78 -20.50
C GLN A 538 12.43 9.47 -21.88
N PHE A 539 13.25 9.12 -22.90
CA PHE A 539 13.21 9.74 -24.22
C PHE A 539 12.72 8.82 -25.34
N GLU A 540 12.38 7.58 -25.02
CA GLU A 540 12.08 6.54 -26.01
C GLU A 540 10.60 6.45 -26.43
N SER A 541 9.65 7.10 -25.70
CA SER A 541 8.25 7.07 -26.09
C SER A 541 7.96 7.88 -27.35
N ASP A 542 6.96 7.46 -28.15
CA ASP A 542 6.59 8.16 -29.39
C ASP A 542 6.17 9.60 -29.14
N GLY A 543 5.54 9.90 -27.99
CA GLY A 543 5.18 11.24 -27.57
C GLY A 543 6.42 12.11 -27.33
N MET A 544 7.43 11.56 -26.64
CA MET A 544 8.68 12.28 -26.37
C MET A 544 9.50 12.49 -27.65
N ARG A 545 9.57 11.49 -28.54
CA ARG A 545 10.27 11.64 -29.81
C ARG A 545 9.63 12.70 -30.71
N ARG A 546 8.29 12.80 -30.75
CA ARG A 546 7.59 13.90 -31.45
C ARG A 546 7.94 15.25 -30.84
N PHE A 547 7.90 15.35 -29.51
CA PHE A 547 8.28 16.56 -28.79
C PHE A 547 9.73 17.01 -29.09
N LEU A 548 10.71 16.08 -29.11
CA LEU A 548 12.10 16.38 -29.45
C LEU A 548 12.23 16.91 -30.88
N LYS A 549 11.49 16.36 -31.85
CA LYS A 549 11.47 16.84 -33.25
C LYS A 549 10.92 18.26 -33.35
N ASP A 550 9.88 18.58 -32.59
CA ASP A 550 9.25 19.89 -32.58
C ASP A 550 10.14 20.97 -31.93
N LEU A 551 10.92 20.57 -30.89
CA LEU A 551 11.84 21.46 -30.18
C LEU A 551 13.02 21.95 -31.03
N LYS A 552 13.38 21.27 -32.13
CA LYS A 552 14.50 21.61 -33.04
C LYS A 552 15.75 22.01 -32.25
N LEU A 553 16.23 21.11 -31.38
CA LEU A 553 17.31 21.37 -30.45
C LEU A 553 18.58 21.85 -31.17
N ASN A 554 18.89 23.13 -31.02
CA ASN A 554 20.15 23.71 -31.46
C ASN A 554 21.22 23.71 -30.36
N SER A 555 20.85 23.27 -29.13
CA SER A 555 21.73 23.18 -27.96
C SER A 555 21.22 22.11 -26.98
N PRO A 556 22.08 21.30 -26.34
CA PRO A 556 21.72 20.28 -25.35
C PRO A 556 21.06 20.87 -24.09
N ILE A 557 21.53 22.05 -23.67
CA ILE A 557 21.10 22.68 -22.43
C ILE A 557 19.64 23.08 -22.50
N ILE A 558 19.16 23.58 -23.65
CA ILE A 558 17.76 23.97 -23.86
C ILE A 558 16.84 22.74 -23.87
N GLY A 559 17.29 21.63 -24.47
CA GLY A 559 16.52 20.40 -24.52
C GLY A 559 16.32 19.74 -23.18
N ILE A 560 17.40 19.60 -22.41
CA ILE A 560 17.34 19.03 -21.06
C ILE A 560 16.51 19.92 -20.15
N SER A 561 16.69 21.24 -20.18
CA SER A 561 15.90 22.18 -19.39
C SER A 561 14.41 22.16 -19.76
N ALA A 562 14.07 22.08 -21.08
CA ALA A 562 12.68 22.02 -21.52
C ALA A 562 11.98 20.71 -21.10
N ILE A 563 12.74 19.60 -21.00
CA ILE A 563 12.22 18.31 -20.54
C ILE A 563 12.01 18.30 -19.04
N PHE A 564 12.92 18.88 -18.26
CA PHE A 564 12.72 19.13 -16.83
C PHE A 564 11.47 20.01 -16.61
N ILE A 565 11.27 21.06 -17.40
CA ILE A 565 10.09 21.91 -17.34
C ILE A 565 8.80 21.13 -17.68
N LYS A 566 8.81 20.26 -18.69
CA LYS A 566 7.63 19.46 -19.06
C LYS A 566 7.25 18.44 -17.99
N GLN A 567 8.22 17.74 -17.41
CA GLN A 567 7.98 16.83 -16.29
C GLN A 567 7.46 17.55 -15.04
N GLN A 568 7.92 18.79 -14.80
CA GLN A 568 7.47 19.58 -13.65
C GLN A 568 6.10 20.26 -13.86
N LEU A 569 5.66 20.46 -15.10
CA LEU A 569 4.38 21.12 -15.40
C LEU A 569 3.19 20.14 -15.52
N ASN A 570 3.43 18.83 -15.42
CA ASN A 570 2.36 17.81 -15.54
C ASN A 570 1.43 18.04 -16.75
N ILE A 571 1.98 18.55 -17.86
CA ILE A 571 1.23 18.72 -19.10
C ILE A 571 1.22 17.34 -19.77
N GLY A 572 0.11 16.60 -19.49
CA GLY A 572 -0.20 15.30 -20.05
C GLY A 572 -0.39 15.36 -21.56
#